data_04f2d5850a7cba2bb0e0cb795b71da71
#
_entry.id   04f2d5850a7cba2bb0e0cb795b71da71
#
_cell.length_a   1.000
_cell.length_b   1.000
_cell.length_c   1.000
_cell.angle_alpha   90.00
_cell.angle_beta   90.00
_cell.angle_gamma   90.00
#
_symmetry.space_group_name_H-M   'P 1'
#
loop_
_entity.id
_entity.type
_entity.pdbx_description
1 polymer ?
#
loop_
_entity_poly.entity_id
_entity_poly.type
_entity_poly.pdbx_seq_one_letter_code
_entity_poly.pdbx_strand_id
1 'polypeptide(L)'
;MTTTPQAHRLVRFPRRLHTGTRPVAAPGAELACLVLSPGPEEWVGVDLASGALLRSRPEGARLLQRVRTTDGTMRLAARFDLVALTLAEDEEPPDPARPEAIVALGPPTLVGRARRRPARRLLRQLAAPERRGTSLLSTWGPSIAYIDLDGSAQSVVVIETSPRALELSVRPDGEVAAAISWSGITQSVLVADPVARRAAFAAEHPLRRGELVETLGFRPSYLICGLAAVRQGHAAKMVLAVLPRRVPRRWLRRVRKLLRKGTGGEVLGHRPAESHEGVSA
;
A
#
# COMPACT_ATOMS: atom_id res chain seq x y z
N MET A 1 4.39 35.84 19.11
CA MET A 1 4.66 34.54 19.76
C MET A 1 5.40 33.68 18.78
N THR A 2 6.71 33.60 18.88
CA THR A 2 7.61 32.87 17.99
C THR A 2 7.69 31.44 18.47
N THR A 3 7.02 30.56 17.76
CA THR A 3 7.08 29.08 17.99
C THR A 3 8.45 28.60 17.54
N THR A 4 9.30 28.28 18.48
CA THR A 4 10.61 27.63 18.25
C THR A 4 10.39 26.34 17.45
N PRO A 5 11.13 26.09 16.35
CA PRO A 5 11.02 24.86 15.60
C PRO A 5 11.45 23.70 16.51
N GLN A 6 10.50 22.79 16.79
CA GLN A 6 10.80 21.55 17.51
C GLN A 6 11.91 20.81 16.77
N ALA A 7 13.03 20.67 17.47
CA ALA A 7 14.20 19.92 16.99
C ALA A 7 13.77 18.55 16.51
N HIS A 8 14.18 18.19 15.29
CA HIS A 8 13.97 16.89 14.66
C HIS A 8 14.37 15.78 15.64
N ARG A 9 13.41 15.21 16.36
CA ARG A 9 13.63 13.99 17.13
C ARG A 9 14.07 12.94 16.14
N LEU A 10 15.29 12.44 16.30
CA LEU A 10 15.81 11.29 15.56
C LEU A 10 14.82 10.14 15.72
N VAL A 11 14.03 9.86 14.68
CA VAL A 11 13.10 8.74 14.68
C VAL A 11 13.92 7.46 14.84
N ARG A 12 13.82 6.84 16.01
CA ARG A 12 14.50 5.58 16.31
C ARG A 12 13.62 4.43 15.81
N PHE A 13 14.13 3.63 14.89
CA PHE A 13 13.50 2.38 14.51
C PHE A 13 13.50 1.42 15.71
N PRO A 14 12.39 0.77 16.02
CA PRO A 14 12.29 -0.16 17.13
C PRO A 14 13.28 -1.32 16.92
N ARG A 15 13.90 -1.78 18.00
CA ARG A 15 14.82 -2.93 17.96
C ARG A 15 14.05 -4.23 17.78
N ARG A 16 12.83 -4.32 18.30
CA ARG A 16 11.89 -5.43 18.16
C ARG A 16 10.52 -4.84 17.87
N LEU A 17 9.80 -5.44 16.93
CA LEU A 17 8.40 -5.11 16.67
C LEU A 17 7.53 -6.03 17.51
N HIS A 18 6.52 -5.47 18.13
CA HIS A 18 5.43 -6.25 18.69
C HIS A 18 4.48 -6.56 17.53
N THR A 19 4.60 -7.77 16.98
CA THR A 19 3.68 -8.23 15.94
C THR A 19 2.36 -8.60 16.60
N GLY A 20 1.27 -8.01 16.18
CA GLY A 20 -0.04 -8.61 16.39
C GLY A 20 -1.12 -7.79 17.07
N THR A 21 -0.94 -6.53 17.42
CA THR A 21 -2.06 -5.75 17.95
C THR A 21 -2.17 -4.40 17.26
N ARG A 22 -3.42 -4.01 17.01
CA ARG A 22 -3.82 -2.68 16.59
C ARG A 22 -3.05 -1.63 17.38
N PRO A 23 -2.51 -0.59 16.74
CA PRO A 23 -2.10 0.57 17.48
C PRO A 23 -3.36 1.14 18.11
N VAL A 24 -3.52 0.99 19.40
CA VAL A 24 -4.53 1.73 20.16
C VAL A 24 -3.95 3.13 20.34
N ALA A 25 -3.93 3.89 19.27
CA ALA A 25 -3.57 5.29 19.38
C ALA A 25 -4.86 6.06 19.66
N ALA A 26 -4.87 6.81 20.75
CA ALA A 26 -5.98 7.68 21.11
C ALA A 26 -6.20 8.74 20.00
N PRO A 27 -7.45 9.21 19.82
CA PRO A 27 -7.73 10.38 18.99
C PRO A 27 -6.79 11.54 19.32
N GLY A 28 -6.35 12.28 18.30
CA GLY A 28 -5.37 13.33 18.45
C GLY A 28 -3.91 12.88 18.63
N ALA A 29 -3.65 11.57 18.76
CA ALA A 29 -2.30 11.06 18.89
C ALA A 29 -1.48 11.30 17.61
N GLU A 30 -0.22 11.70 17.79
CA GLU A 30 0.75 11.82 16.69
C GLU A 30 1.52 10.50 16.53
N LEU A 31 1.44 9.91 15.34
CA LEU A 31 2.17 8.70 14.97
C LEU A 31 3.34 9.02 14.06
N ALA A 32 4.48 8.37 14.32
CA ALA A 32 5.61 8.37 13.40
C ALA A 32 5.55 7.13 12.54
N CYS A 33 5.32 7.29 11.23
CA CYS A 33 5.09 6.19 10.31
C CYS A 33 6.15 6.09 9.22
N LEU A 34 6.45 4.86 8.82
CA LEU A 34 7.18 4.55 7.59
C LEU A 34 6.18 4.24 6.49
N VAL A 35 6.18 5.03 5.43
CA VAL A 35 5.32 4.79 4.26
C VAL A 35 5.83 3.58 3.47
N LEU A 36 4.99 2.58 3.29
CA LEU A 36 5.28 1.38 2.49
C LEU A 36 4.62 1.43 1.10
N SER A 37 3.35 1.82 1.04
CA SER A 37 2.60 2.02 -0.19
C SER A 37 1.86 3.36 -0.14
N PRO A 38 2.25 4.36 -0.95
CA PRO A 38 1.52 5.61 -1.08
C PRO A 38 0.52 5.54 -2.24
N GLY A 39 -0.24 4.45 -2.35
CA GLY A 39 -1.22 4.27 -3.43
C GLY A 39 -2.35 5.30 -3.39
N PRO A 40 -2.97 5.64 -4.54
CA PRO A 40 -4.10 6.57 -4.60
C PRO A 40 -5.38 5.97 -4.03
N GLU A 41 -5.54 4.67 -4.12
CA GLU A 41 -6.72 3.94 -3.62
C GLU A 41 -6.51 3.44 -2.19
N GLU A 42 -5.25 3.24 -1.81
CA GLU A 42 -4.90 2.75 -0.50
C GLU A 42 -3.48 3.14 -0.09
N TRP A 43 -3.39 3.74 1.09
CA TRP A 43 -2.11 4.04 1.72
C TRP A 43 -1.80 2.96 2.77
N VAL A 44 -0.55 2.49 2.80
CA VAL A 44 -0.07 1.55 3.81
C VAL A 44 1.20 2.08 4.44
N GLY A 45 1.26 2.07 5.74
CA GLY A 45 2.42 2.45 6.53
C GLY A 45 2.70 1.49 7.68
N VAL A 46 3.75 1.78 8.41
CA VAL A 46 4.10 1.09 9.67
C VAL A 46 4.25 2.13 10.74
N ASP A 47 3.54 1.98 11.84
CA ASP A 47 3.82 2.74 13.05
C ASP A 47 5.18 2.35 13.62
N LEU A 48 6.08 3.30 13.77
CA LEU A 48 7.44 3.04 14.23
C LEU A 48 7.54 2.79 15.74
N ALA A 49 6.52 3.14 16.50
CA ALA A 49 6.48 2.88 17.93
C ALA A 49 6.10 1.42 18.23
N SER A 50 5.01 0.94 17.63
CA SER A 50 4.48 -0.41 17.84
C SER A 50 4.96 -1.43 16.82
N GLY A 51 5.29 -0.99 15.59
CA GLY A 51 5.54 -1.86 14.44
C GLY A 51 4.26 -2.38 13.78
N ALA A 52 3.11 -1.85 14.17
CA ALA A 52 1.84 -2.24 13.57
C ALA A 52 1.75 -1.73 12.12
N LEU A 53 1.19 -2.56 11.26
CA LEU A 53 0.81 -2.14 9.91
C LEU A 53 -0.46 -1.27 10.03
N LEU A 54 -0.47 -0.20 9.28
CA LEU A 54 -1.56 0.78 9.21
C LEU A 54 -2.04 0.88 7.78
N ARG A 55 -3.33 1.06 7.61
CA ARG A 55 -3.96 1.31 6.31
C ARG A 55 -4.79 2.59 6.37
N SER A 56 -4.94 3.28 5.25
CA SER A 56 -5.97 4.31 5.15
C SER A 56 -7.34 3.68 4.97
N ARG A 57 -8.38 4.40 5.39
CA ARG A 57 -9.71 4.18 4.77
C ARG A 57 -9.66 4.59 3.29
N PRO A 58 -10.54 4.06 2.43
CA PRO A 58 -10.54 4.38 0.99
C PRO A 58 -10.61 5.87 0.71
N GLU A 59 -11.49 6.59 1.40
CA GLU A 59 -11.70 8.03 1.29
C GLU A 59 -10.50 8.85 1.78
N GLY A 60 -9.76 8.34 2.78
CA GLY A 60 -8.57 8.98 3.36
C GLY A 60 -7.27 8.74 2.58
N ALA A 61 -7.25 7.79 1.63
CA ALA A 61 -6.02 7.43 0.92
C ALA A 61 -5.39 8.60 0.18
N ARG A 62 -6.19 9.43 -0.49
CA ARG A 62 -5.72 10.62 -1.22
C ARG A 62 -5.11 11.66 -0.31
N LEU A 63 -5.64 11.83 0.89
CA LEU A 63 -5.10 12.74 1.91
C LEU A 63 -3.72 12.28 2.35
N LEU A 64 -3.57 11.01 2.69
CA LEU A 64 -2.32 10.40 3.15
C LEU A 64 -1.27 10.27 2.04
N GLN A 65 -1.69 10.28 0.77
CA GLN A 65 -0.78 10.29 -0.37
C GLN A 65 0.01 11.60 -0.50
N ARG A 66 -0.50 12.71 0.05
CA ARG A 66 0.16 14.01 0.03
C ARG A 66 0.83 14.27 1.36
N VAL A 67 2.09 14.66 1.33
CA VAL A 67 2.86 14.99 2.54
C VAL A 67 3.28 16.45 2.51
N ARG A 68 3.16 17.12 3.65
CA ARG A 68 3.68 18.46 3.88
C ARG A 68 5.16 18.37 4.19
N THR A 69 5.98 19.09 3.47
CA THR A 69 7.42 19.19 3.71
C THR A 69 7.70 20.24 4.79
N THR A 70 8.93 20.29 5.30
CA THR A 70 9.33 21.24 6.37
C THR A 70 9.26 22.69 5.95
N ASP A 71 9.32 22.99 4.64
CA ASP A 71 9.12 24.31 4.06
C ASP A 71 7.63 24.65 3.79
N GLY A 72 6.71 23.79 4.25
CA GLY A 72 5.26 23.97 4.09
C GLY A 72 4.72 23.56 2.73
N THR A 73 5.56 23.20 1.76
CA THR A 73 5.09 22.74 0.44
C THR A 73 4.49 21.34 0.50
N MET A 74 3.57 21.05 -0.43
CA MET A 74 2.94 19.74 -0.54
C MET A 74 3.59 18.94 -1.66
N ARG A 75 3.90 17.67 -1.41
CA ARG A 75 4.35 16.72 -2.43
C ARG A 75 3.69 15.36 -2.28
N LEU A 76 3.80 14.52 -3.29
CA LEU A 76 3.40 13.12 -3.15
C LEU A 76 4.35 12.39 -2.21
N ALA A 77 3.77 11.59 -1.32
CA ALA A 77 4.50 10.66 -0.50
C ALA A 77 5.28 9.67 -1.39
N ALA A 78 6.40 9.22 -0.88
CA ALA A 78 7.17 8.18 -1.55
C ALA A 78 7.37 7.00 -0.60
N ARG A 79 7.55 5.81 -1.15
CA ARG A 79 7.91 4.63 -0.34
C ARG A 79 9.16 4.92 0.47
N PHE A 80 9.13 4.52 1.72
CA PHE A 80 10.17 4.75 2.72
C PHE A 80 10.34 6.21 3.17
N ASP A 81 9.39 7.08 2.89
CA ASP A 81 9.30 8.35 3.59
C ASP A 81 8.93 8.08 5.06
N LEU A 82 9.53 8.85 5.95
CA LEU A 82 9.16 8.92 7.36
C LEU A 82 8.23 10.12 7.52
N VAL A 83 7.04 9.86 8.03
CA VAL A 83 6.01 10.89 8.19
C VAL A 83 5.48 10.90 9.61
N ALA A 84 5.10 12.07 10.09
CA ALA A 84 4.26 12.22 11.25
C ALA A 84 2.82 12.45 10.77
N LEU A 85 1.87 11.76 11.38
CA LEU A 85 0.45 11.94 11.13
C LEU A 85 -0.32 12.01 12.45
N THR A 86 -1.36 12.83 12.49
CA THR A 86 -2.25 12.95 13.63
C THR A 86 -3.52 12.17 13.32
N LEU A 87 -3.93 11.32 14.26
CA LEU A 87 -5.17 10.54 14.12
C LEU A 87 -6.38 11.44 14.42
N ALA A 88 -7.40 11.31 13.60
CA ALA A 88 -8.73 11.81 13.89
C ALA A 88 -9.49 10.85 14.80
N GLU A 89 -10.58 11.34 15.40
CA GLU A 89 -11.59 10.48 15.98
C GLU A 89 -12.26 9.68 14.87
N ASP A 90 -12.47 8.43 15.14
CA ASP A 90 -13.14 7.51 14.24
C ASP A 90 -14.43 7.07 14.94
N GLU A 91 -15.54 7.71 14.55
CA GLU A 91 -16.87 7.42 15.10
C GLU A 91 -17.46 6.13 14.51
N GLU A 92 -16.94 5.69 13.36
CA GLU A 92 -17.41 4.47 12.75
C GLU A 92 -16.71 3.24 13.35
N PRO A 93 -17.46 2.15 13.56
CA PRO A 93 -16.87 0.90 13.99
C PRO A 93 -15.83 0.43 12.98
N PRO A 94 -14.77 -0.25 13.45
CA PRO A 94 -13.75 -0.76 12.53
C PRO A 94 -14.36 -1.76 11.55
N ASP A 95 -14.04 -1.56 10.26
CA ASP A 95 -14.40 -2.51 9.21
C ASP A 95 -13.66 -3.84 9.46
N PRO A 96 -14.37 -4.97 9.65
CA PRO A 96 -13.75 -6.29 9.84
C PRO A 96 -12.80 -6.68 8.71
N ALA A 97 -13.02 -6.18 7.48
CA ALA A 97 -12.12 -6.39 6.36
C ALA A 97 -10.85 -5.52 6.43
N ARG A 98 -10.83 -4.50 7.31
CA ARG A 98 -9.73 -3.53 7.43
C ARG A 98 -9.51 -3.09 8.87
N PRO A 99 -9.24 -4.01 9.79
CA PRO A 99 -9.10 -3.69 11.21
C PRO A 99 -7.94 -2.74 11.51
N GLU A 100 -6.96 -2.62 10.59
CA GLU A 100 -5.81 -1.70 10.68
C GLU A 100 -6.07 -0.32 10.07
N ALA A 101 -7.31 -0.05 9.63
CA ALA A 101 -7.67 1.21 9.01
C ALA A 101 -7.59 2.35 10.04
N ILE A 102 -7.04 3.47 9.58
CA ILE A 102 -6.91 4.71 10.35
C ILE A 102 -7.55 5.87 9.60
N VAL A 103 -8.02 6.84 10.37
CA VAL A 103 -8.44 8.15 9.88
C VAL A 103 -7.38 9.17 10.31
N ALA A 104 -6.90 9.98 9.38
CA ALA A 104 -5.95 11.05 9.67
C ALA A 104 -6.66 12.41 9.68
N LEU A 105 -6.30 13.25 10.64
CA LEU A 105 -6.86 14.61 10.79
C LEU A 105 -6.48 15.54 9.63
N GLY A 106 -5.37 15.22 8.94
CA GLY A 106 -4.86 16.04 7.84
C GLY A 106 -3.72 15.34 7.09
N PRO A 107 -3.14 16.01 6.08
CA PRO A 107 -2.01 15.44 5.36
C PRO A 107 -0.80 15.26 6.28
N PRO A 108 -0.11 14.11 6.21
CA PRO A 108 1.06 13.82 7.03
C PRO A 108 2.18 14.84 6.81
N THR A 109 2.97 15.09 7.84
CA THR A 109 4.18 15.91 7.76
C THR A 109 5.40 15.04 7.48
N LEU A 110 6.19 15.41 6.48
CA LEU A 110 7.43 14.71 6.17
C LEU A 110 8.50 14.99 7.23
N VAL A 111 8.85 13.97 7.98
CA VAL A 111 9.93 14.02 8.99
C VAL A 111 11.29 13.72 8.37
N GLY A 112 11.31 12.88 7.35
CA GLY A 112 12.55 12.49 6.70
C GLY A 112 12.40 11.30 5.76
N ARG A 113 13.49 10.57 5.62
CA ARG A 113 13.52 9.36 4.79
C ARG A 113 14.27 8.25 5.50
N ALA A 114 13.71 7.06 5.48
CA ALA A 114 14.36 5.90 6.06
C ALA A 114 15.68 5.57 5.34
N ARG A 115 16.71 5.33 6.13
CA ARG A 115 17.97 4.79 5.62
C ARG A 115 17.77 3.32 5.20
N ARG A 116 18.58 2.86 4.24
CA ARG A 116 18.45 1.51 3.65
C ARG A 116 18.53 0.37 4.66
N ARG A 117 19.50 0.42 5.58
CA ARG A 117 19.68 -0.65 6.56
C ARG A 117 18.53 -0.78 7.55
N PRO A 118 18.07 0.32 8.20
CA PRO A 118 16.88 0.29 9.05
C PRO A 118 15.62 -0.17 8.32
N ALA A 119 15.32 0.37 7.14
CA ALA A 119 14.14 -0.02 6.36
C ALA A 119 14.14 -1.51 6.00
N ARG A 120 15.30 -2.05 5.57
CA ARG A 120 15.44 -3.48 5.29
C ARG A 120 15.24 -4.35 6.53
N ARG A 121 15.80 -3.92 7.68
CA ARG A 121 15.63 -4.65 8.93
C ARG A 121 14.17 -4.67 9.35
N LEU A 122 13.48 -3.55 9.23
CA LEU A 122 12.05 -3.44 9.51
C LEU A 122 11.23 -4.38 8.62
N LEU A 123 11.40 -4.32 7.29
CA LEU A 123 10.69 -5.21 6.37
C LEU A 123 10.91 -6.70 6.67
N ARG A 124 12.14 -7.08 7.04
CA ARG A 124 12.43 -8.46 7.44
C ARG A 124 11.72 -8.85 8.74
N GLN A 125 11.57 -7.92 9.69
CA GLN A 125 10.85 -8.19 10.93
C GLN A 125 9.33 -8.25 10.73
N LEU A 126 8.80 -7.47 9.76
CA LEU A 126 7.39 -7.48 9.39
C LEU A 126 6.99 -8.67 8.53
N ALA A 127 7.96 -9.25 7.80
CA ALA A 127 7.67 -10.34 6.89
C ALA A 127 7.14 -11.55 7.66
N ALA A 128 5.94 -11.99 7.27
CA ALA A 128 5.34 -13.21 7.80
C ALA A 128 6.26 -14.41 7.50
N PRO A 129 6.46 -15.29 8.47
CA PRO A 129 7.27 -16.48 8.26
C PRO A 129 6.62 -17.39 7.21
N GLU A 130 7.40 -17.80 6.22
CA GLU A 130 6.94 -18.80 5.26
C GLU A 130 6.87 -20.17 5.96
N ARG A 131 5.66 -20.66 6.17
CA ARG A 131 5.41 -21.98 6.73
C ARG A 131 4.60 -22.79 5.73
N ARG A 132 5.07 -24.01 5.43
CA ARG A 132 4.37 -24.90 4.49
C ARG A 132 2.92 -25.09 4.92
N GLY A 133 2.00 -24.91 3.97
CA GLY A 133 0.57 -25.05 4.23
C GLY A 133 -0.10 -23.82 4.84
N THR A 134 0.61 -22.70 5.03
CA THR A 134 -0.02 -21.44 5.46
C THR A 134 -0.59 -20.70 4.25
N SER A 135 -1.84 -20.29 4.36
CA SER A 135 -2.50 -19.51 3.31
C SER A 135 -2.24 -18.01 3.49
N LEU A 136 -2.20 -17.28 2.38
CA LEU A 136 -2.09 -15.83 2.39
C LEU A 136 -3.35 -15.20 3.00
N LEU A 137 -3.19 -14.35 4.03
CA LEU A 137 -4.30 -13.71 4.76
C LEU A 137 -5.32 -14.73 5.30
N SER A 138 -4.82 -15.87 5.80
CA SER A 138 -5.59 -16.92 6.46
C SER A 138 -6.66 -17.65 5.60
N THR A 139 -6.66 -17.44 4.28
CA THR A 139 -7.59 -18.13 3.37
C THR A 139 -6.91 -18.66 2.11
N TRP A 140 -7.51 -19.68 1.51
CA TRP A 140 -6.97 -20.35 0.32
C TRP A 140 -7.40 -19.71 -1.00
N GLY A 141 -8.59 -19.09 -1.03
CA GLY A 141 -9.16 -18.47 -2.22
C GLY A 141 -8.55 -17.12 -2.58
N PRO A 142 -8.93 -16.55 -3.72
CA PRO A 142 -8.54 -15.21 -4.16
C PRO A 142 -9.28 -14.09 -3.39
N SER A 143 -10.32 -14.45 -2.64
CA SER A 143 -11.15 -13.54 -1.83
C SER A 143 -11.64 -14.24 -0.55
N ILE A 144 -12.14 -13.42 0.37
CA ILE A 144 -12.75 -13.87 1.62
C ILE A 144 -14.18 -13.33 1.65
N ALA A 145 -15.15 -14.15 2.03
CA ALA A 145 -16.51 -13.67 2.26
C ALA A 145 -16.53 -12.74 3.47
N TYR A 146 -17.26 -11.63 3.37
CA TYR A 146 -17.28 -10.61 4.44
C TYR A 146 -17.83 -11.18 5.76
N ILE A 147 -18.78 -12.10 5.67
CA ILE A 147 -19.37 -12.77 6.84
C ILE A 147 -18.34 -13.60 7.62
N ASP A 148 -17.25 -14.02 6.99
CA ASP A 148 -16.18 -14.78 7.62
C ASP A 148 -15.12 -13.91 8.29
N LEU A 149 -15.26 -12.57 8.19
CA LEU A 149 -14.33 -11.61 8.74
C LEU A 149 -14.83 -11.12 10.10
N ASP A 150 -14.11 -11.46 11.14
CA ASP A 150 -14.43 -11.06 12.54
C ASP A 150 -13.60 -9.85 13.02
N GLY A 151 -12.74 -9.31 12.16
CA GLY A 151 -11.84 -8.22 12.51
C GLY A 151 -10.66 -8.61 13.40
N SER A 152 -10.54 -9.86 13.79
CA SER A 152 -9.42 -10.36 14.61
C SER A 152 -8.17 -10.63 13.79
N ALA A 153 -8.33 -11.04 12.53
CA ALA A 153 -7.24 -11.33 11.61
C ALA A 153 -6.69 -10.04 10.98
N GLN A 154 -5.38 -10.01 10.75
CA GLN A 154 -4.76 -8.94 9.97
C GLN A 154 -5.27 -8.96 8.53
N SER A 155 -5.72 -7.81 8.03
CA SER A 155 -6.12 -7.64 6.64
C SER A 155 -4.98 -7.22 5.73
N VAL A 156 -3.80 -7.02 6.26
CA VAL A 156 -2.58 -6.68 5.54
C VAL A 156 -1.38 -7.45 6.07
N VAL A 157 -0.53 -7.94 5.18
CA VAL A 157 0.65 -8.73 5.52
C VAL A 157 1.82 -8.36 4.62
N VAL A 158 3.02 -8.42 5.15
CA VAL A 158 4.26 -8.36 4.37
C VAL A 158 4.76 -9.79 4.19
N ILE A 159 5.06 -10.19 2.96
CA ILE A 159 5.68 -11.49 2.66
C ILE A 159 7.00 -11.30 1.92
N GLU A 160 7.97 -12.18 2.15
CA GLU A 160 9.14 -12.27 1.31
C GLU A 160 8.80 -12.89 -0.03
N THR A 161 9.43 -12.40 -1.10
CA THR A 161 9.24 -12.93 -2.45
C THR A 161 10.56 -12.89 -3.23
N SER A 162 10.52 -13.46 -4.42
CA SER A 162 11.62 -13.41 -5.37
C SER A 162 11.08 -13.27 -6.80
N PRO A 163 11.91 -12.87 -7.79
CA PRO A 163 11.48 -12.83 -9.17
C PRO A 163 11.03 -14.18 -9.76
N ARG A 164 11.35 -15.29 -9.09
CA ARG A 164 10.92 -16.64 -9.48
C ARG A 164 9.53 -17.00 -8.93
N ALA A 165 9.15 -16.36 -7.83
CA ALA A 165 7.91 -16.59 -7.10
C ALA A 165 6.81 -15.54 -7.42
N LEU A 166 7.08 -14.63 -8.35
CA LEU A 166 6.17 -13.56 -8.75
C LEU A 166 6.09 -13.47 -10.26
N GLU A 167 4.87 -13.48 -10.77
CA GLU A 167 4.53 -13.19 -12.15
C GLU A 167 3.47 -12.12 -12.20
N LEU A 168 3.58 -11.18 -13.13
CA LEU A 168 2.57 -10.14 -13.36
C LEU A 168 1.97 -10.31 -14.76
N SER A 169 0.65 -10.23 -14.86
CA SER A 169 -0.06 -10.33 -16.14
C SER A 169 -1.27 -9.40 -16.18
N VAL A 170 -1.67 -8.99 -17.37
CA VAL A 170 -2.95 -8.33 -17.61
C VAL A 170 -3.98 -9.42 -17.91
N ARG A 171 -5.10 -9.37 -17.19
CA ARG A 171 -6.23 -10.27 -17.38
C ARG A 171 -7.11 -9.81 -18.57
N PRO A 172 -7.96 -10.68 -19.11
CA PRO A 172 -8.89 -10.30 -20.18
C PRO A 172 -9.85 -9.16 -19.83
N ASP A 173 -10.16 -9.00 -18.52
CA ASP A 173 -11.00 -7.91 -18.00
C ASP A 173 -10.24 -6.58 -17.84
N GLY A 174 -8.97 -6.51 -18.26
CA GLY A 174 -8.13 -5.33 -18.14
C GLY A 174 -7.53 -5.11 -16.76
N GLU A 175 -7.80 -5.98 -15.78
CA GLU A 175 -7.17 -5.91 -14.47
C GLU A 175 -5.80 -6.55 -14.47
N VAL A 176 -4.90 -6.06 -13.65
CA VAL A 176 -3.58 -6.68 -13.45
C VAL A 176 -3.65 -7.69 -12.32
N ALA A 177 -3.17 -8.89 -12.59
CA ALA A 177 -3.03 -9.96 -11.62
C ALA A 177 -1.56 -10.28 -11.34
N ALA A 178 -1.30 -10.76 -10.14
CA ALA A 178 -0.04 -11.33 -9.72
C ALA A 178 -0.23 -12.80 -9.36
N ALA A 179 0.48 -13.70 -10.03
CA ALA A 179 0.64 -15.06 -9.55
C ALA A 179 1.80 -15.09 -8.56
N ILE A 180 1.48 -15.45 -7.31
CA ILE A 180 2.42 -15.45 -6.19
C ILE A 180 2.58 -16.89 -5.70
N SER A 181 3.81 -17.41 -5.77
CA SER A 181 4.16 -18.67 -5.12
C SER A 181 4.69 -18.39 -3.72
N TRP A 182 3.92 -18.80 -2.71
CA TRP A 182 4.27 -18.62 -1.30
C TRP A 182 3.77 -19.81 -0.48
N SER A 183 4.58 -20.26 0.48
CA SER A 183 4.27 -21.44 1.33
C SER A 183 3.96 -22.73 0.58
N GLY A 184 4.50 -22.88 -0.64
CA GLY A 184 4.26 -24.03 -1.51
C GLY A 184 2.96 -23.94 -2.33
N ILE A 185 2.28 -22.80 -2.30
CA ILE A 185 1.02 -22.58 -3.01
C ILE A 185 1.18 -21.41 -3.96
N THR A 186 0.61 -21.53 -5.15
CA THR A 186 0.51 -20.42 -6.10
C THR A 186 -0.92 -19.87 -6.10
N GLN A 187 -1.05 -18.58 -5.81
CA GLN A 187 -2.33 -17.87 -5.81
C GLN A 187 -2.27 -16.72 -6.80
N SER A 188 -3.38 -16.51 -7.52
CA SER A 188 -3.56 -15.34 -8.38
C SER A 188 -4.36 -14.29 -7.61
N VAL A 189 -3.79 -13.09 -7.47
CA VAL A 189 -4.39 -11.98 -6.72
C VAL A 189 -4.33 -10.71 -7.54
N LEU A 190 -5.22 -9.75 -7.29
CA LEU A 190 -5.22 -8.47 -7.97
C LEU A 190 -3.98 -7.62 -7.60
N VAL A 191 -3.62 -6.67 -8.43
CA VAL A 191 -2.49 -5.76 -8.20
C VAL A 191 -2.97 -4.32 -8.14
N ALA A 192 -2.85 -3.69 -6.98
CA ALA A 192 -3.11 -2.27 -6.77
C ALA A 192 -1.84 -1.41 -6.90
N ASP A 193 -0.65 -2.00 -6.82
CA ASP A 193 0.63 -1.28 -6.95
C ASP A 193 0.75 -0.57 -8.30
N PRO A 194 0.78 0.77 -8.35
CA PRO A 194 0.81 1.50 -9.62
C PRO A 194 2.09 1.27 -10.44
N VAL A 195 3.20 0.91 -9.79
CA VAL A 195 4.45 0.59 -10.49
C VAL A 195 4.36 -0.78 -11.15
N ALA A 196 3.83 -1.76 -10.42
CA ALA A 196 3.63 -3.12 -10.94
C ALA A 196 2.55 -3.15 -12.03
N ARG A 197 1.43 -2.42 -11.84
CA ARG A 197 0.38 -2.28 -12.87
C ARG A 197 0.95 -1.70 -14.17
N ARG A 198 1.69 -0.61 -14.08
CA ARG A 198 2.31 -0.01 -15.27
C ARG A 198 3.31 -0.95 -15.94
N ALA A 199 4.10 -1.68 -15.16
CA ALA A 199 5.02 -2.67 -15.72
C ALA A 199 4.26 -3.74 -16.50
N ALA A 200 3.17 -4.27 -15.95
CA ALA A 200 2.34 -5.27 -16.62
C ALA A 200 1.69 -4.74 -17.90
N PHE A 201 1.14 -3.51 -17.87
CA PHE A 201 0.55 -2.87 -19.05
C PHE A 201 1.56 -2.52 -20.15
N ALA A 202 2.83 -2.37 -19.81
CA ALA A 202 3.89 -2.12 -20.80
C ALA A 202 4.41 -3.40 -21.48
N ALA A 203 3.98 -4.56 -21.01
CA ALA A 203 4.38 -5.84 -21.54
C ALA A 203 3.22 -6.48 -22.32
N GLU A 204 3.54 -7.12 -23.44
CA GLU A 204 2.56 -7.83 -24.27
C GLU A 204 2.27 -9.25 -23.75
N HIS A 205 3.05 -9.70 -22.77
CA HIS A 205 2.98 -11.05 -22.20
C HIS A 205 3.26 -11.04 -20.69
N PRO A 206 2.99 -12.13 -19.96
CA PRO A 206 3.23 -12.20 -18.53
C PRO A 206 4.70 -11.98 -18.16
N LEU A 207 4.96 -11.00 -17.29
CA LEU A 207 6.30 -10.66 -16.82
C LEU A 207 6.79 -11.63 -15.78
N ARG A 208 7.96 -12.24 -16.03
CA ARG A 208 8.57 -13.25 -15.17
C ARG A 208 10.07 -13.02 -14.99
N ARG A 209 10.63 -13.46 -13.87
CA ARG A 209 12.08 -13.57 -13.61
C ARG A 209 12.89 -12.30 -13.96
N GLY A 210 13.81 -12.41 -14.93
CA GLY A 210 14.72 -11.33 -15.33
C GLY A 210 13.98 -10.14 -15.93
N GLU A 211 13.06 -10.40 -16.84
CA GLU A 211 12.24 -9.38 -17.48
C GLU A 211 11.39 -8.59 -16.49
N LEU A 212 10.79 -9.27 -15.49
CA LEU A 212 10.11 -8.61 -14.39
C LEU A 212 11.03 -7.63 -13.65
N VAL A 213 12.30 -8.01 -13.42
CA VAL A 213 13.30 -7.17 -12.75
C VAL A 213 13.66 -5.96 -13.61
N GLU A 214 13.84 -6.15 -14.90
CA GLU A 214 14.18 -5.10 -15.86
C GLU A 214 13.04 -4.10 -16.00
N THR A 215 11.81 -4.56 -16.19
CA THR A 215 10.64 -3.71 -16.37
C THR A 215 10.29 -2.95 -15.10
N LEU A 216 10.35 -3.57 -13.92
CA LEU A 216 10.19 -2.89 -12.64
C LEU A 216 11.35 -1.92 -12.33
N GLY A 217 12.54 -2.16 -12.88
CA GLY A 217 13.77 -1.43 -12.58
C GLY A 217 14.37 -1.75 -11.20
N PHE A 218 13.89 -2.83 -10.56
CA PHE A 218 14.41 -3.35 -9.29
C PHE A 218 14.04 -4.82 -9.10
N ARG A 219 14.82 -5.52 -8.27
CA ARG A 219 14.53 -6.90 -7.89
C ARG A 219 13.46 -6.95 -6.80
N PRO A 220 12.25 -7.52 -7.07
CA PRO A 220 11.24 -7.76 -6.05
C PRO A 220 11.79 -8.61 -4.91
N SER A 221 11.46 -8.26 -3.68
CA SER A 221 11.93 -9.01 -2.50
C SER A 221 10.90 -9.06 -1.37
N TYR A 222 9.95 -8.15 -1.37
CA TYR A 222 8.81 -8.15 -0.46
C TYR A 222 7.56 -7.74 -1.22
N LEU A 223 6.44 -8.34 -0.84
CA LEU A 223 5.10 -7.90 -1.24
C LEU A 223 4.37 -7.44 0.00
N ILE A 224 3.60 -6.38 -0.15
CA ILE A 224 2.54 -6.05 0.80
C ILE A 224 1.26 -6.56 0.18
N CYS A 225 0.65 -7.52 0.81
CA CYS A 225 -0.62 -8.09 0.39
C CYS A 225 -1.71 -7.67 1.37
N GLY A 226 -2.90 -7.39 0.89
CA GLY A 226 -4.02 -6.99 1.72
C GLY A 226 -5.36 -7.38 1.11
N LEU A 227 -6.42 -7.15 1.87
CA LEU A 227 -7.79 -7.29 1.41
C LEU A 227 -8.27 -5.99 0.77
N ALA A 228 -8.90 -6.07 -0.38
CA ALA A 228 -9.59 -4.93 -1.01
C ALA A 228 -10.80 -4.49 -0.18
N ALA A 229 -11.40 -3.35 -0.56
CA ALA A 229 -12.74 -3.01 -0.10
C ALA A 229 -13.72 -4.11 -0.50
N VAL A 230 -14.69 -4.36 0.39
CA VAL A 230 -15.73 -5.36 0.14
C VAL A 230 -16.56 -4.97 -1.07
N ARG A 231 -16.71 -5.90 -2.00
CA ARG A 231 -17.59 -5.78 -3.16
C ARG A 231 -18.43 -7.04 -3.27
N GLN A 232 -19.73 -6.90 -3.41
CA GLN A 232 -20.67 -8.03 -3.52
C GLN A 232 -20.49 -9.09 -2.41
N GLY A 233 -20.25 -8.62 -1.17
CA GLY A 233 -20.06 -9.51 -0.03
C GLY A 233 -18.69 -10.21 0.07
N HIS A 234 -17.72 -9.86 -0.78
CA HIS A 234 -16.38 -10.42 -0.76
C HIS A 234 -15.29 -9.37 -0.71
N ALA A 235 -14.23 -9.63 0.05
CA ALA A 235 -12.98 -8.88 0.06
C ALA A 235 -11.93 -9.63 -0.76
N ALA A 236 -11.55 -9.10 -1.92
CA ALA A 236 -10.53 -9.72 -2.76
C ALA A 236 -9.13 -9.51 -2.18
N LYS A 237 -8.26 -10.51 -2.32
CA LYS A 237 -6.84 -10.36 -2.03
C LYS A 237 -6.15 -9.54 -3.11
N MET A 238 -5.22 -8.68 -2.71
CA MET A 238 -4.45 -7.86 -3.65
C MET A 238 -3.03 -7.61 -3.20
N VAL A 239 -2.16 -7.35 -4.17
CA VAL A 239 -0.81 -6.81 -3.95
C VAL A 239 -0.91 -5.30 -3.89
N LEU A 240 -0.71 -4.74 -2.71
CA LEU A 240 -0.72 -3.30 -2.44
C LEU A 240 0.62 -2.64 -2.79
N ALA A 241 1.72 -3.37 -2.65
CA ALA A 241 3.04 -2.91 -3.06
C ALA A 241 4.01 -4.06 -3.38
N VAL A 242 4.83 -3.85 -4.41
CA VAL A 242 6.01 -4.66 -4.72
C VAL A 242 7.25 -3.89 -4.29
N LEU A 243 8.00 -4.40 -3.31
CA LEU A 243 9.10 -3.69 -2.70
C LEU A 243 10.46 -4.33 -2.98
N PRO A 244 11.52 -3.52 -3.21
CA PRO A 244 12.87 -4.01 -3.34
C PRO A 244 13.51 -4.34 -2.00
N ARG A 245 14.45 -5.27 -1.99
CA ARG A 245 15.30 -5.54 -0.82
C ARG A 245 16.18 -4.34 -0.42
N ARG A 246 16.53 -3.53 -1.42
CA ARG A 246 17.34 -2.32 -1.24
C ARG A 246 16.65 -1.20 -1.97
N VAL A 247 16.43 -0.09 -1.29
CA VAL A 247 15.89 1.12 -1.92
C VAL A 247 16.93 1.67 -2.90
N PRO A 248 16.74 1.58 -4.23
CA PRO A 248 17.71 2.07 -5.20
C PRO A 248 17.76 3.60 -5.16
N ARG A 249 18.96 4.21 -5.18
CA ARG A 249 19.08 5.69 -5.24
C ARG A 249 18.39 6.29 -6.47
N ARG A 250 18.44 5.61 -7.62
CA ARG A 250 17.82 6.04 -8.88
C ARG A 250 16.33 5.78 -8.97
N TRP A 251 15.83 4.73 -8.30
CA TRP A 251 14.40 4.36 -8.28
C TRP A 251 13.51 5.46 -7.72
N LEU A 252 13.98 6.16 -6.71
CA LEU A 252 13.30 7.29 -6.10
C LEU A 252 13.06 8.46 -7.07
N ARG A 253 13.99 8.69 -8.00
CA ARG A 253 13.82 9.70 -9.06
C ARG A 253 12.86 9.20 -10.15
N ARG A 254 12.91 7.92 -10.50
CA ARG A 254 12.08 7.30 -11.53
C ARG A 254 10.61 7.20 -11.09
N VAL A 255 10.33 6.76 -9.88
CA VAL A 255 8.96 6.71 -9.32
C VAL A 255 8.36 8.12 -9.22
N ARG A 256 9.13 9.12 -8.79
CA ARG A 256 8.68 10.53 -8.80
C ARG A 256 8.31 11.01 -10.19
N LYS A 257 9.13 10.70 -11.21
CA LYS A 257 8.87 11.10 -12.61
C LYS A 257 7.64 10.39 -13.17
N LEU A 258 7.41 9.15 -12.79
CA LEU A 258 6.28 8.34 -13.21
C LEU A 258 4.96 8.79 -12.57
N LEU A 259 4.97 9.08 -11.26
CA LEU A 259 3.80 9.62 -10.56
C LEU A 259 3.41 11.01 -11.08
N ARG A 260 4.38 11.87 -11.41
CA ARG A 260 4.11 13.19 -12.02
C ARG A 260 3.48 13.11 -13.40
N LYS A 261 3.84 12.11 -14.23
CA LYS A 261 3.24 11.92 -15.56
C LYS A 261 1.82 11.36 -15.51
N GLY A 262 1.46 10.61 -14.45
CA GLY A 262 0.12 10.03 -14.30
C GLY A 262 -0.95 11.00 -13.80
N THR A 263 -0.58 12.17 -13.26
CA THR A 263 -1.52 13.18 -12.79
C THR A 263 -1.90 14.22 -13.87
N GLY A 264 -1.31 14.13 -15.06
CA GLY A 264 -1.56 15.05 -16.18
C GLY A 264 -2.40 14.46 -17.32
N GLY A 265 -2.97 13.28 -17.19
CA GLY A 265 -3.78 12.62 -18.22
C GLY A 265 -5.26 12.56 -17.86
N GLU A 266 -6.02 13.37 -18.54
CA GLU A 266 -7.42 13.28 -18.92
C GLU A 266 -8.39 12.60 -17.94
N VAL A 267 -9.13 13.43 -17.26
CA VAL A 267 -10.52 13.13 -16.88
C VAL A 267 -11.25 12.83 -18.19
N LEU A 268 -11.39 11.56 -18.54
CA LEU A 268 -12.34 11.11 -19.57
C LEU A 268 -13.72 11.55 -19.09
N GLY A 269 -14.17 12.66 -19.67
CA GLY A 269 -15.51 13.18 -19.47
C GLY A 269 -16.51 12.10 -19.85
N HIS A 270 -17.24 11.63 -18.87
CA HIS A 270 -18.51 10.93 -19.09
C HIS A 270 -19.44 11.92 -19.79
N ARG A 271 -19.59 11.79 -21.09
CA ARG A 271 -20.67 12.43 -21.85
C ARG A 271 -21.97 11.75 -21.38
N PRO A 272 -22.93 12.49 -20.83
CA PRO A 272 -24.25 11.92 -20.60
C PRO A 272 -24.88 11.61 -21.97
N ALA A 273 -25.43 10.41 -22.10
CA ALA A 273 -26.24 10.04 -23.25
C ALA A 273 -27.43 10.98 -23.37
N GLU A 274 -27.49 11.75 -24.44
CA GLU A 274 -28.68 12.51 -24.83
C GLU A 274 -29.79 11.52 -25.17
N SER A 275 -30.82 11.51 -24.34
CA SER A 275 -32.09 10.84 -24.60
C SER A 275 -32.79 11.60 -25.72
N HIS A 276 -32.79 11.03 -26.93
CA HIS A 276 -33.72 11.45 -27.99
C HIS A 276 -35.13 11.01 -27.60
N GLU A 277 -35.93 11.94 -27.08
CA GLU A 277 -37.40 11.83 -27.13
C GLU A 277 -37.85 12.14 -28.54
N GLY A 278 -38.26 11.08 -29.25
CA GLY A 278 -38.97 11.15 -30.52
C GLY A 278 -40.43 11.54 -30.28
N VAL A 279 -40.78 12.76 -30.61
CA VAL A 279 -42.17 13.17 -30.79
C VAL A 279 -42.66 12.64 -32.11
N SER A 280 -43.63 11.73 -32.07
CA SER A 280 -44.43 11.36 -33.24
C SER A 280 -45.79 12.06 -33.16
N ALA A 281 -46.12 12.79 -34.20
CA ALA A 281 -47.42 13.28 -34.52
C ALA A 281 -48.35 12.16 -35.00
#